data_168851f51f616a5e6cde5a818a0eff01
#
_entry.id   168851f51f616a5e6cde5a818a0eff01
#
_cell.length_a   1.000
_cell.length_b   1.000
_cell.length_c   1.000
_cell.angle_alpha   90.00
_cell.angle_beta   90.00
_cell.angle_gamma   90.00
#
_symmetry.space_group_name_H-M   'P 1'
#
loop_
_entity.id
_entity.type
_entity.pdbx_description
1 polymer ?
#
loop_
_entity_poly.entity_id
_entity_poly.type
_entity_poly.pdbx_seq_one_letter_code
_entity_poly.pdbx_strand_id
1 'polypeptide(L)'
;MLKVLFLCTENACRSQMAEGLVNHDLAGEAQAFSAGVRPSRVNPRAVQVMAELGIDIRHQRSKPVADLAGERFDLVVTLCDQAQAQCPLFPGETEVRHAGFPDPAKATGTEEEIMAAFRQVREALRAKMIPLLREKAKGATLAKSGTPRGRI
;
A
#
# COMPACT_ATOMS: atom_id res chain seq x y z
N MET A 1 -10.41 -1.67 12.92
CA MET A 1 -9.13 -1.87 12.21
C MET A 1 -8.99 -0.80 11.13
N LEU A 2 -7.84 -0.17 11.03
CA LEU A 2 -7.59 0.85 10.02
C LEU A 2 -7.63 0.23 8.63
N LYS A 3 -8.38 0.83 7.72
CA LYS A 3 -8.53 0.33 6.35
C LYS A 3 -7.80 1.24 5.39
N VAL A 4 -6.77 0.72 4.73
CA VAL A 4 -5.83 1.49 3.90
C VAL A 4 -5.80 0.97 2.47
N LEU A 5 -5.80 1.88 1.51
CA LEU A 5 -5.63 1.53 0.09
C LEU A 5 -4.34 2.14 -0.43
N PHE A 6 -3.51 1.31 -1.05
CA PHE A 6 -2.30 1.77 -1.74
C PHE A 6 -2.54 1.80 -3.24
N LEU A 7 -2.24 2.93 -3.86
CA LEU A 7 -2.39 3.11 -5.30
C LEU A 7 -1.04 3.34 -5.97
N CYS A 8 -0.80 2.65 -7.08
CA CYS A 8 0.32 2.92 -7.95
C CYS A 8 -0.13 2.76 -9.40
N THR A 9 0.79 2.82 -10.37
CA THR A 9 0.40 2.80 -11.78
C THR A 9 -0.18 1.46 -12.19
N GLU A 10 0.61 0.40 -12.08
CA GLU A 10 0.22 -0.91 -12.60
C GLU A 10 -0.25 -1.90 -11.54
N ASN A 11 -0.15 -1.53 -10.28
CA ASN A 11 -0.45 -2.44 -9.17
C ASN A 11 0.35 -3.75 -9.31
N ALA A 12 1.62 -3.60 -9.64
CA ALA A 12 2.51 -4.72 -9.90
C ALA A 12 3.60 -4.88 -8.84
N CYS A 13 4.18 -3.80 -8.36
CA CYS A 13 5.34 -3.84 -7.44
C CYS A 13 5.07 -3.07 -6.15
N ARG A 14 5.12 -1.74 -6.20
CA ARG A 14 5.07 -0.89 -5.01
C ARG A 14 3.85 -1.13 -4.14
N SER A 15 2.68 -1.04 -4.72
CA SER A 15 1.44 -1.20 -3.97
C SER A 15 1.21 -2.64 -3.52
N GLN A 16 1.67 -3.62 -4.30
CA GLN A 16 1.57 -5.03 -3.89
C GLN A 16 2.48 -5.32 -2.69
N MET A 17 3.70 -4.79 -2.71
CA MET A 17 4.61 -4.95 -1.57
C MET A 17 4.07 -4.23 -0.33
N ALA A 18 3.53 -3.01 -0.50
CA ALA A 18 2.95 -2.27 0.60
C ALA A 18 1.77 -3.02 1.23
N GLU A 19 0.89 -3.57 0.40
CA GLU A 19 -0.24 -4.37 0.89
C GLU A 19 0.25 -5.55 1.73
N GLY A 20 1.24 -6.29 1.21
CA GLY A 20 1.79 -7.45 1.93
C GLY A 20 2.47 -7.07 3.24
N LEU A 21 3.26 -5.99 3.22
CA LEU A 21 3.95 -5.52 4.43
C LEU A 21 2.98 -5.14 5.53
N VAL A 22 1.96 -4.37 5.20
CA VAL A 22 1.00 -3.90 6.19
C VAL A 22 0.16 -5.04 6.74
N ASN A 23 -0.35 -5.91 5.88
CA ASN A 23 -1.16 -7.03 6.34
C ASN A 23 -0.37 -8.02 7.19
N HIS A 24 0.94 -8.08 7.01
CA HIS A 24 1.82 -8.91 7.84
C HIS A 24 2.24 -8.18 9.12
N ASP A 25 2.86 -7.00 8.98
CA ASP A 25 3.47 -6.31 10.12
C ASP A 25 2.44 -5.69 11.06
N LEU A 26 1.29 -5.31 10.53
CA LEU A 26 0.21 -4.68 11.31
C LEU A 26 -1.04 -5.55 11.37
N ALA A 27 -0.86 -6.86 11.34
CA ALA A 27 -1.98 -7.80 11.47
C ALA A 27 -2.79 -7.47 12.73
N GLY A 28 -4.09 -7.35 12.57
CA GLY A 28 -4.98 -6.97 13.68
C GLY A 28 -5.08 -5.47 13.94
N GLU A 29 -4.20 -4.66 13.36
CA GLU A 29 -4.19 -3.20 13.56
C GLU A 29 -4.66 -2.48 12.29
N ALA A 30 -4.27 -2.97 11.12
CA ALA A 30 -4.63 -2.38 9.84
C ALA A 30 -4.90 -3.46 8.82
N GLN A 31 -5.79 -3.16 7.88
CA GLN A 31 -6.08 -4.02 6.74
C GLN A 31 -5.76 -3.23 5.48
N ALA A 32 -4.87 -3.76 4.66
CA ALA A 32 -4.40 -3.07 3.47
C ALA A 32 -4.95 -3.70 2.19
N PHE A 33 -5.21 -2.84 1.23
CA PHE A 33 -5.64 -3.17 -0.12
C PHE A 33 -4.74 -2.44 -1.09
N SER A 34 -4.70 -2.86 -2.34
CA SER A 34 -3.96 -2.15 -3.37
C SER A 34 -4.71 -2.18 -4.70
N ALA A 35 -4.43 -1.20 -5.55
CA ALA A 35 -5.01 -1.12 -6.88
C ALA A 35 -4.11 -0.26 -7.78
N GLY A 36 -4.39 -0.27 -9.07
CA GLY A 36 -3.64 0.51 -10.03
C GLY A 36 -4.52 1.29 -10.97
N VAL A 37 -3.95 2.35 -11.55
CA VAL A 37 -4.67 3.14 -12.57
C VAL A 37 -4.65 2.40 -13.92
N ARG A 38 -3.64 1.58 -14.15
CA ARG A 38 -3.53 0.71 -15.33
C ARG A 38 -3.00 -0.65 -14.88
N PRO A 39 -3.86 -1.52 -14.33
CA PRO A 39 -3.40 -2.78 -13.74
C PRO A 39 -2.78 -3.70 -14.80
N SER A 40 -1.82 -4.49 -14.36
CA SER A 40 -1.18 -5.50 -15.19
C SER A 40 -1.18 -6.85 -14.48
N ARG A 41 -0.12 -7.12 -13.72
CA ARG A 41 -0.01 -8.35 -12.94
C ARG A 41 0.98 -8.13 -11.80
N VAL A 42 0.92 -8.98 -10.78
CA VAL A 42 1.90 -8.92 -9.69
C VAL A 42 3.27 -9.34 -10.23
N ASN A 43 4.26 -8.50 -10.03
CA ASN A 43 5.60 -8.73 -10.56
C ASN A 43 6.27 -9.89 -9.80
N PRO A 44 6.82 -10.89 -10.52
CA PRO A 44 7.48 -12.02 -9.86
C PRO A 44 8.63 -11.64 -8.93
N ARG A 45 9.35 -10.57 -9.24
CA ARG A 45 10.43 -10.10 -8.37
C ARG A 45 9.91 -9.52 -7.07
N ALA A 46 8.74 -8.88 -7.12
CA ALA A 46 8.08 -8.43 -5.89
C ALA A 46 7.72 -9.62 -5.00
N VAL A 47 7.19 -10.69 -5.61
CA VAL A 47 6.88 -11.92 -4.87
C VAL A 47 8.15 -12.48 -4.22
N GLN A 48 9.26 -12.51 -4.96
CA GLN A 48 10.53 -13.07 -4.46
C GLN A 48 11.09 -12.27 -3.28
N VAL A 49 11.12 -10.92 -3.37
CA VAL A 49 11.69 -10.13 -2.29
C VAL A 49 10.80 -10.12 -1.05
N MET A 50 9.49 -10.27 -1.22
CA MET A 50 8.60 -10.41 -0.08
C MET A 50 8.78 -11.76 0.60
N ALA A 51 8.99 -12.82 -0.19
CA ALA A 51 9.25 -14.15 0.36
C ALA A 51 10.51 -14.18 1.22
N GLU A 52 11.50 -13.33 0.92
CA GLU A 52 12.71 -13.20 1.75
C GLU A 52 12.36 -12.79 3.20
N LEU A 53 11.27 -12.10 3.39
CA LEU A 53 10.80 -11.70 4.73
C LEU A 53 9.79 -12.68 5.31
N GLY A 54 9.54 -13.79 4.64
CA GLY A 54 8.50 -14.72 5.06
C GLY A 54 7.08 -14.25 4.76
N ILE A 55 6.94 -13.28 3.85
CA ILE A 55 5.64 -12.73 3.48
C ILE A 55 5.25 -13.26 2.11
N ASP A 56 4.15 -14.00 2.04
CA ASP A 56 3.66 -14.60 0.79
C ASP A 56 2.61 -13.69 0.18
N ILE A 57 2.92 -13.12 -0.99
CA ILE A 57 1.96 -12.27 -1.73
C ILE A 57 1.48 -12.92 -3.03
N ARG A 58 1.71 -14.23 -3.21
CA ARG A 58 1.30 -14.93 -4.44
C ARG A 58 -0.20 -14.93 -4.66
N HIS A 59 -0.99 -14.81 -3.59
CA HIS A 59 -2.45 -14.77 -3.67
C HIS A 59 -3.00 -13.39 -4.02
N GLN A 60 -2.17 -12.34 -3.96
CA GLN A 60 -2.61 -11.00 -4.28
C GLN A 60 -2.79 -10.84 -5.78
N ARG A 61 -3.65 -9.91 -6.19
CA ARG A 61 -3.99 -9.68 -7.59
C ARG A 61 -3.78 -8.23 -7.98
N SER A 62 -3.32 -8.01 -9.20
CA SER A 62 -3.33 -6.68 -9.81
C SER A 62 -4.77 -6.37 -10.25
N LYS A 63 -5.29 -5.20 -9.87
CA LYS A 63 -6.67 -4.84 -10.13
C LYS A 63 -6.81 -3.34 -10.33
N PRO A 64 -7.83 -2.92 -11.10
CA PRO A 64 -8.04 -1.49 -11.32
C PRO A 64 -8.63 -0.83 -10.08
N VAL A 65 -8.30 0.44 -9.90
CA VAL A 65 -8.84 1.22 -8.78
C VAL A 65 -10.36 1.30 -8.82
N ALA A 66 -10.96 1.21 -10.00
CA ALA A 66 -12.41 1.23 -10.15
C ALA A 66 -13.09 0.09 -9.39
N ASP A 67 -12.42 -1.06 -9.24
CA ASP A 67 -12.98 -2.19 -8.49
C ASP A 67 -13.17 -1.84 -7.01
N LEU A 68 -12.44 -0.87 -6.50
CA LEU A 68 -12.48 -0.49 -5.08
C LEU A 68 -13.05 0.91 -4.86
N ALA A 69 -13.51 1.59 -5.91
CA ALA A 69 -13.94 2.98 -5.81
C ALA A 69 -15.17 3.17 -4.93
N GLY A 70 -16.01 2.14 -4.80
CA GLY A 70 -17.20 2.19 -3.94
C GLY A 70 -16.93 1.85 -2.48
N GLU A 71 -15.72 1.41 -2.17
CA GLU A 71 -15.34 1.01 -0.82
C GLU A 71 -14.96 2.23 0.02
N ARG A 72 -15.14 2.12 1.32
CA ARG A 72 -14.71 3.15 2.26
C ARG A 72 -13.34 2.81 2.81
N PHE A 73 -12.44 3.78 2.73
CA PHE A 73 -11.10 3.63 3.30
C PHE A 73 -10.85 4.76 4.30
N ASP A 74 -10.12 4.45 5.35
CA ASP A 74 -9.68 5.48 6.30
C ASP A 74 -8.56 6.31 5.69
N LEU A 75 -7.72 5.67 4.89
CA LEU A 75 -6.57 6.31 4.27
C LEU A 75 -6.30 5.72 2.90
N VAL A 76 -6.04 6.59 1.93
CA VAL A 76 -5.55 6.20 0.61
C VAL A 76 -4.15 6.79 0.45
N VAL A 77 -3.17 5.94 0.14
CA VAL A 77 -1.80 6.37 -0.09
C VAL A 77 -1.45 6.18 -1.56
N THR A 78 -1.15 7.27 -2.24
CA THR A 78 -0.68 7.20 -3.63
C THR A 78 0.84 7.10 -3.62
N LEU A 79 1.39 6.13 -4.36
CA LEU A 79 2.80 5.79 -4.33
C LEU A 79 3.59 6.29 -5.54
N CYS A 80 2.90 6.87 -6.51
CA CYS A 80 3.51 7.47 -7.69
C CYS A 80 2.69 8.66 -8.16
N ASP A 81 3.27 9.49 -9.01
CA ASP A 81 2.63 10.72 -9.47
C ASP A 81 1.37 10.44 -10.30
N GLN A 82 1.39 9.39 -11.11
CA GLN A 82 0.22 9.01 -11.91
C GLN A 82 -0.95 8.62 -11.02
N ALA A 83 -0.69 7.84 -9.98
CA ALA A 83 -1.74 7.46 -9.04
C ALA A 83 -2.28 8.67 -8.29
N GLN A 84 -1.42 9.64 -7.97
CA GLN A 84 -1.84 10.88 -7.34
C GLN A 84 -2.76 11.68 -8.25
N ALA A 85 -2.38 11.82 -9.52
CA ALA A 85 -3.14 12.61 -10.50
C ALA A 85 -4.50 11.99 -10.84
N GLN A 86 -4.60 10.67 -10.80
CA GLN A 86 -5.78 9.94 -11.22
C GLN A 86 -6.56 9.31 -10.06
N CYS A 87 -6.23 9.69 -8.83
CA CYS A 87 -6.91 9.14 -7.65
C CYS A 87 -8.38 9.58 -7.66
N PRO A 88 -9.34 8.64 -7.63
CA PRO A 88 -10.75 9.02 -7.58
C PRO A 88 -11.13 9.53 -6.19
N LEU A 89 -12.34 10.10 -6.11
CA LEU A 89 -12.93 10.42 -4.82
C LEU A 89 -13.53 9.14 -4.24
N PHE A 90 -13.25 8.89 -2.97
CA PHE A 90 -13.80 7.74 -2.25
C PHE A 90 -14.93 8.18 -1.32
N PRO A 91 -15.93 7.30 -1.08
CA PRO A 91 -17.04 7.67 -0.21
C PRO A 91 -16.58 7.87 1.24
N GLY A 92 -17.26 8.77 1.94
CA GLY A 92 -16.96 9.07 3.33
C GLY A 92 -15.81 10.03 3.50
N GLU A 93 -15.36 10.15 4.72
CA GLU A 93 -14.22 11.00 5.05
C GLU A 93 -12.93 10.17 4.92
N THR A 94 -12.31 10.27 3.77
CA THR A 94 -11.09 9.53 3.46
C THR A 94 -9.93 10.50 3.37
N GLU A 95 -8.90 10.24 4.16
CA GLU A 95 -7.64 10.98 4.03
C GLU A 95 -6.90 10.43 2.82
N VAL A 96 -6.36 11.32 1.98
CA VAL A 96 -5.52 10.93 0.86
C VAL A 96 -4.14 11.52 1.09
N ARG A 97 -3.12 10.67 1.02
CA ARG A 97 -1.74 11.09 1.26
C ARG A 97 -0.85 10.58 0.13
N HIS A 98 0.02 11.45 -0.36
CA HIS A 98 0.99 11.06 -1.38
C HIS A 98 2.33 10.72 -0.71
N ALA A 99 2.89 9.56 -1.08
CA ALA A 99 4.20 9.11 -0.62
C ALA A 99 4.90 8.42 -1.78
N GLY A 100 5.62 9.20 -2.59
CA GLY A 100 6.25 8.68 -3.81
C GLY A 100 7.43 7.76 -3.52
N PHE A 101 7.50 6.68 -4.29
CA PHE A 101 8.61 5.73 -4.25
C PHE A 101 9.03 5.42 -5.68
N PRO A 102 10.31 5.20 -5.93
CA PRO A 102 10.76 4.84 -7.28
C PRO A 102 10.18 3.49 -7.72
N ASP A 103 9.97 3.35 -9.02
CA ASP A 103 9.45 2.11 -9.58
C ASP A 103 10.61 1.12 -9.78
N PRO A 104 10.70 0.04 -9.00
CA PRO A 104 11.81 -0.89 -9.12
C PRO A 104 11.77 -1.69 -10.42
N ALA A 105 10.61 -1.77 -11.09
CA ALA A 105 10.50 -2.46 -12.36
C ALA A 105 11.24 -1.73 -13.48
N LYS A 106 11.59 -0.46 -13.27
CA LYS A 106 12.38 0.32 -14.24
C LYS A 106 13.88 0.16 -14.05
N ALA A 107 14.31 -0.58 -13.02
CA ALA A 107 15.73 -0.82 -12.79
C ALA A 107 16.32 -1.65 -13.93
N THR A 108 17.57 -1.33 -14.28
CA THR A 108 18.30 -2.02 -15.33
C THR A 108 19.61 -2.55 -14.77
N GLY A 109 20.28 -3.38 -15.56
CA GLY A 109 21.54 -3.97 -15.17
C GLY A 109 21.42 -5.48 -15.00
N THR A 110 22.25 -6.04 -14.12
CA THR A 110 22.22 -7.47 -13.84
C THR A 110 20.98 -7.83 -13.02
N GLU A 111 20.64 -9.11 -12.99
CA GLU A 111 19.54 -9.60 -12.16
C GLU A 111 19.74 -9.20 -10.69
N GLU A 112 20.98 -9.31 -10.20
CA GLU A 112 21.33 -8.90 -8.84
C GLU A 112 21.05 -7.43 -8.58
N GLU A 113 21.41 -6.56 -9.54
CA GLU A 113 21.16 -5.13 -9.43
C GLU A 113 19.67 -4.81 -9.42
N ILE A 114 18.90 -5.49 -10.26
CA ILE A 114 17.45 -5.32 -10.33
C ILE A 114 16.81 -5.78 -9.02
N MET A 115 17.23 -6.95 -8.50
CA MET A 115 16.71 -7.45 -7.23
C MET A 115 17.06 -6.51 -6.08
N ALA A 116 18.26 -5.91 -6.12
CA ALA A 116 18.64 -4.92 -5.09
C ALA A 116 17.70 -3.71 -5.11
N ALA A 117 17.28 -3.26 -6.30
CA ALA A 117 16.32 -2.16 -6.41
C ALA A 117 14.98 -2.52 -5.77
N PHE A 118 14.50 -3.74 -5.99
CA PHE A 118 13.26 -4.20 -5.36
C PHE A 118 13.38 -4.26 -3.84
N ARG A 119 14.54 -4.74 -3.33
CA ARG A 119 14.77 -4.78 -1.88
C ARG A 119 14.83 -3.38 -1.27
N GLN A 120 15.44 -2.43 -1.97
CA GLN A 120 15.52 -1.04 -1.49
C GLN A 120 14.13 -0.42 -1.37
N VAL A 121 13.27 -0.60 -2.35
CA VAL A 121 11.91 -0.09 -2.32
C VAL A 121 11.11 -0.78 -1.22
N ARG A 122 11.27 -2.10 -1.09
CA ARG A 122 10.62 -2.88 -0.01
C ARG A 122 10.97 -2.30 1.36
N GLU A 123 12.26 -2.07 1.63
CA GLU A 123 12.70 -1.56 2.92
C GLU A 123 12.24 -0.11 3.14
N ALA A 124 12.27 0.71 2.10
CA ALA A 124 11.78 2.09 2.20
C ALA A 124 10.29 2.14 2.49
N LEU A 125 9.51 1.29 1.85
CA LEU A 125 8.07 1.18 2.13
C LEU A 125 7.83 0.77 3.57
N ARG A 126 8.55 -0.23 4.05
CA ARG A 126 8.40 -0.73 5.41
C ARG A 126 8.75 0.35 6.42
N ALA A 127 9.89 0.99 6.23
CA ALA A 127 10.39 2.01 7.15
C ALA A 127 9.45 3.22 7.27
N LYS A 128 8.79 3.58 6.17
CA LYS A 128 7.90 4.75 6.16
C LYS A 128 6.46 4.40 6.52
N MET A 129 5.93 3.32 5.96
CA MET A 129 4.50 3.01 6.10
C MET A 129 4.15 2.40 7.45
N ILE A 130 4.97 1.50 7.96
CA ILE A 130 4.59 0.78 9.17
C ILE A 130 4.46 1.71 10.39
N PRO A 131 5.43 2.59 10.68
CA PRO A 131 5.25 3.53 11.80
C PRO A 131 4.08 4.49 11.60
N LEU A 132 3.91 5.00 10.38
CA LEU A 132 2.82 5.93 10.07
C LEU A 132 1.46 5.27 10.30
N LEU A 133 1.27 4.06 9.77
CA LEU A 133 -0.02 3.39 9.87
C LEU A 133 -0.29 2.87 11.27
N ARG A 134 0.76 2.49 11.99
CA ARG A 134 0.58 2.08 13.39
C ARG A 134 0.05 3.24 14.23
N GLU A 135 0.56 4.45 14.03
CA GLU A 135 0.06 5.62 14.72
C GLU A 135 -1.40 5.93 14.35
N LYS A 136 -1.72 5.83 13.05
CA LYS A 136 -3.09 6.06 12.60
C LYS A 136 -4.05 4.99 13.11
N ALA A 137 -3.59 3.75 13.20
CA ALA A 137 -4.40 2.65 13.73
C ALA A 137 -4.73 2.88 15.20
N LYS A 138 -3.79 3.39 15.99
CA LYS A 138 -4.05 3.75 17.38
C LYS A 138 -5.12 4.82 17.49
N GLY A 139 -5.04 5.87 16.67
CA GLY A 139 -6.03 6.92 16.63
C GLY A 139 -7.41 6.40 16.25
N ALA A 140 -7.48 5.54 15.25
CA ALA A 140 -8.72 4.94 14.80
C ALA A 140 -9.35 4.08 15.89
N THR A 141 -8.55 3.29 16.60
CA THR A 141 -9.02 2.45 17.70
C THR A 141 -9.59 3.30 18.82
N LEU A 142 -8.89 4.36 19.21
CA LEU A 142 -9.36 5.28 20.24
C LEU A 142 -10.66 5.94 19.85
N ALA A 143 -10.78 6.37 18.57
CA ALA A 143 -11.99 6.99 18.08
C ALA A 143 -13.19 6.04 18.12
N LYS A 144 -12.97 4.76 17.91
CA LYS A 144 -14.05 3.76 17.88
C LYS A 144 -14.44 3.27 19.27
N SER A 145 -13.50 3.23 20.20
CA SER A 145 -13.72 2.61 21.50
C SER A 145 -14.05 3.58 22.60
N GLY A 146 -13.85 4.86 22.40
CA GLY A 146 -13.89 5.80 23.48
C GLY A 146 -14.91 6.90 23.32
N THR A 147 -14.60 8.00 23.96
CA THR A 147 -15.38 9.23 23.86
C THR A 147 -15.46 9.67 22.42
N PRO A 148 -16.64 10.01 21.93
CA PRO A 148 -16.77 10.47 20.56
C PRO A 148 -15.95 11.73 20.32
N ARG A 149 -15.01 11.65 19.40
CA ARG A 149 -14.20 12.81 19.07
C ARG A 149 -14.99 13.80 18.24
N GLY A 150 -14.68 15.07 18.47
CA GLY A 150 -15.33 16.13 17.72
C GLY A 150 -16.74 16.42 18.17
N ARG A 151 -17.20 15.77 19.19
CA ARG A 151 -18.53 15.99 19.73
C ARG A 151 -18.53 16.65 21.06
N ILE A 152 -17.44 17.07 21.43
CA ILE A 152 -17.27 17.70 22.71
C ILE A 152 -17.57 19.17 22.59
#